data_158991b1661574ff394b3063bb169f98
#
_entry.id   158991b1661574ff394b3063bb169f98
#
_cell.length_a   1.000
_cell.length_b   1.000
_cell.length_c   1.000
_cell.angle_alpha   90.00
_cell.angle_beta   90.00
_cell.angle_gamma   90.00
#
_symmetry.space_group_name_H-M   'P 1'
#
loop_
_entity.id
_entity.type
_entity.pdbx_description
1 polymer ?
#
loop_
_entity_poly.entity_id
_entity_poly.type
_entity_poly.pdbx_seq_one_letter_code
_entity_poly.pdbx_strand_id
1 'polypeptide(L)'
;MYLVSIYFDEKTTSRIQGYITQVAKRRGNPFMIEKNVPPHLTISAFETRSEDQVISLFEETRDMFQSGEIIWCSVGAFFPNVLYLSPVLNTYLQELSEKVYKELLKIADVKVHKCYRPMQWVPHATIGKKLSKEEMLAAFQVLQEQFGVFSSRVVRIGFAKTNPYEELWKKVM
;
A
#
# COMPACT_ATOMS: atom_id res chain seq x y z
N MET A 1 -8.57 -12.77 0.98
CA MET A 1 -7.91 -11.75 0.13
C MET A 1 -6.48 -11.60 0.56
N TYR A 2 -5.57 -11.52 -0.38
CA TYR A 2 -4.14 -11.38 -0.21
C TYR A 2 -3.64 -10.07 -0.82
N LEU A 3 -2.57 -9.53 -0.27
CA LEU A 3 -1.93 -8.31 -0.74
C LEU A 3 -0.44 -8.53 -0.99
N VAL A 4 0.08 -7.98 -2.06
CA VAL A 4 1.50 -7.71 -2.24
C VAL A 4 1.71 -6.23 -2.03
N SER A 5 2.54 -5.87 -1.06
CA SER A 5 2.75 -4.47 -0.65
C SER A 5 4.22 -4.13 -0.54
N ILE A 6 4.56 -2.89 -0.81
CA ILE A 6 5.89 -2.31 -0.57
C ILE A 6 5.88 -1.44 0.67
N TYR A 7 7.04 -1.37 1.32
CA TYR A 7 7.28 -0.65 2.55
C TYR A 7 8.52 0.24 2.40
N PHE A 8 8.58 1.27 3.20
CA PHE A 8 9.46 2.40 2.99
C PHE A 8 10.58 2.47 4.06
N ASP A 9 11.58 3.29 3.80
CA ASP A 9 12.58 3.66 4.79
C ASP A 9 11.93 4.21 6.08
N GLU A 10 12.69 4.20 7.17
CA GLU A 10 12.21 4.58 8.51
C GLU A 10 11.68 6.01 8.55
N LYS A 11 12.36 6.95 7.88
CA LYS A 11 11.96 8.36 7.81
C LYS A 11 10.59 8.52 7.16
N THR A 12 10.38 7.83 6.03
CA THR A 12 9.10 7.84 5.31
C THR A 12 8.00 7.16 6.13
N THR A 13 8.30 5.99 6.71
CA THR A 13 7.35 5.25 7.55
C THR A 13 6.88 6.10 8.72
N SER A 14 7.82 6.73 9.44
CA SER A 14 7.52 7.64 10.56
C SER A 14 6.69 8.86 10.13
N ARG A 15 6.99 9.43 8.96
CA ARG A 15 6.25 10.57 8.41
C ARG A 15 4.81 10.20 8.09
N ILE A 16 4.59 9.10 7.38
CA ILE A 16 3.23 8.63 7.03
C ILE A 16 2.46 8.24 8.28
N GLN A 17 3.10 7.54 9.23
CA GLN A 17 2.50 7.22 10.53
C GLN A 17 2.12 8.48 11.32
N GLY A 18 2.93 9.54 11.22
CA GLY A 18 2.62 10.85 11.77
C GLY A 18 1.31 11.41 11.23
N TYR A 19 1.10 11.37 9.91
CA TYR A 19 -0.17 11.79 9.29
C TYR A 19 -1.35 10.94 9.77
N ILE A 20 -1.21 9.62 9.82
CA ILE A 20 -2.26 8.71 10.33
C ILE A 20 -2.63 9.09 11.77
N THR A 21 -1.63 9.34 12.61
CA THR A 21 -1.84 9.72 14.02
C THR A 21 -2.54 11.07 14.15
N GLN A 22 -2.15 12.06 13.35
CA GLN A 22 -2.78 13.40 13.37
C GLN A 22 -4.23 13.35 12.88
N VAL A 23 -4.51 12.60 11.81
CA VAL A 23 -5.87 12.38 11.32
C VAL A 23 -6.73 11.73 12.39
N ALA A 24 -6.22 10.67 13.04
CA ALA A 24 -6.94 10.00 14.13
C ALA A 24 -7.25 10.93 15.31
N LYS A 25 -6.29 11.77 15.71
CA LYS A 25 -6.44 12.71 16.82
C LYS A 25 -7.42 13.85 16.52
N ARG A 26 -7.49 14.35 15.30
CA ARG A 26 -8.27 15.54 14.93
C ARG A 26 -9.78 15.33 15.15
N ARG A 27 -10.31 14.14 14.91
CA ARG A 27 -11.74 13.81 15.03
C ARG A 27 -12.02 12.47 15.71
N GLY A 28 -10.99 11.84 16.30
CA GLY A 28 -11.18 10.62 17.08
C GLY A 28 -11.50 9.37 16.25
N ASN A 29 -11.06 9.28 14.99
CA ASN A 29 -11.17 8.04 14.20
C ASN A 29 -9.93 7.15 14.39
N PRO A 30 -9.99 6.14 15.28
CA PRO A 30 -8.82 5.33 15.64
C PRO A 30 -8.58 4.16 14.69
N PHE A 31 -9.42 3.94 13.68
CA PHE A 31 -9.43 2.71 12.87
C PHE A 31 -8.06 2.30 12.33
N MET A 32 -7.29 3.26 11.78
CA MET A 32 -5.95 2.96 11.23
C MET A 32 -4.95 2.62 12.34
N ILE A 33 -5.06 3.26 13.50
CA ILE A 33 -4.21 3.01 14.68
C ILE A 33 -4.49 1.62 15.25
N GLU A 34 -5.77 1.27 15.46
CA GLU A 34 -6.19 -0.01 16.04
C GLU A 34 -5.80 -1.21 15.17
N LYS A 35 -5.78 -1.04 13.85
CA LYS A 35 -5.37 -2.12 12.94
C LYS A 35 -3.87 -2.38 12.97
N ASN A 36 -3.08 -1.42 13.45
CA ASN A 36 -1.62 -1.53 13.60
C ASN A 36 -0.89 -2.09 12.36
N VAL A 37 -1.39 -1.76 11.17
CA VAL A 37 -0.75 -2.15 9.92
C VAL A 37 0.27 -1.07 9.56
N PRO A 38 1.54 -1.42 9.32
CA PRO A 38 2.55 -0.43 8.98
C PRO A 38 2.20 0.31 7.69
N PRO A 39 2.59 1.59 7.56
CA PRO A 39 2.43 2.33 6.31
C PRO A 39 2.98 1.57 5.12
N HIS A 40 2.16 1.36 4.10
CA HIS A 40 2.49 0.58 2.91
C HIS A 40 1.78 1.10 1.67
N LEU A 41 2.25 0.65 0.51
CA LEU A 41 1.57 0.82 -0.77
C LEU A 41 1.30 -0.55 -1.36
N THR A 42 0.05 -0.86 -1.63
CA THR A 42 -0.36 -2.15 -2.21
C THR A 42 -0.09 -2.15 -3.72
N ILE A 43 0.70 -3.12 -4.18
CA ILE A 43 1.02 -3.35 -5.59
C ILE A 43 -0.03 -4.25 -6.25
N SER A 44 -0.51 -5.26 -5.51
CA SER A 44 -1.53 -6.19 -6.01
C SER A 44 -2.43 -6.66 -4.87
N ALA A 45 -3.72 -6.85 -5.20
CA ALA A 45 -4.68 -7.54 -4.33
C ALA A 45 -5.35 -8.65 -5.14
N PHE A 46 -5.48 -9.83 -4.54
CA PHE A 46 -5.98 -11.02 -5.23
C PHE A 46 -6.57 -12.05 -4.27
N GLU A 47 -7.29 -13.01 -4.85
CA GLU A 47 -7.79 -14.21 -4.18
C GLU A 47 -7.12 -15.44 -4.76
N THR A 48 -6.85 -16.42 -3.92
CA THR A 48 -6.37 -17.76 -4.28
C THR A 48 -6.66 -18.75 -3.16
N ARG A 49 -6.65 -20.04 -3.49
CA ARG A 49 -6.62 -21.16 -2.54
C ARG A 49 -5.22 -21.78 -2.43
N SER A 50 -4.29 -21.34 -3.26
CA SER A 50 -2.94 -21.86 -3.44
C SER A 50 -1.90 -20.99 -2.76
N GLU A 51 -2.10 -20.66 -1.46
CA GLU A 51 -1.23 -19.78 -0.68
C GLU A 51 0.24 -20.21 -0.73
N ASP A 52 0.52 -21.52 -0.54
CA ASP A 52 1.87 -22.06 -0.54
C ASP A 52 2.55 -21.92 -1.91
N GLN A 53 1.80 -22.02 -3.01
CA GLN A 53 2.33 -21.79 -4.37
C GLN A 53 2.74 -20.33 -4.57
N VAL A 54 2.00 -19.39 -3.98
CA VAL A 54 2.37 -17.97 -4.04
C VAL A 54 3.64 -17.70 -3.25
N ILE A 55 3.78 -18.30 -2.06
CA ILE A 55 5.00 -18.17 -1.24
C ILE A 55 6.20 -18.75 -2.00
N SER A 56 6.08 -19.97 -2.54
CA SER A 56 7.14 -20.61 -3.32
C SER A 56 7.53 -19.77 -4.55
N LEU A 57 6.55 -19.26 -5.28
CA LEU A 57 6.76 -18.42 -6.46
C LEU A 57 7.55 -17.14 -6.10
N PHE A 58 7.18 -16.45 -5.01
CA PHE A 58 7.88 -15.25 -4.58
C PHE A 58 9.27 -15.53 -4.04
N GLU A 59 9.50 -16.70 -3.44
CA GLU A 59 10.84 -17.12 -3.04
C GLU A 59 11.72 -17.43 -4.26
N GLU A 60 11.23 -18.15 -5.26
CA GLU A 60 11.94 -18.46 -6.51
C GLU A 60 12.26 -17.20 -7.33
N THR A 61 11.36 -16.22 -7.33
CA THR A 61 11.49 -14.97 -8.09
C THR A 61 12.03 -13.81 -7.25
N ARG A 62 12.54 -14.10 -6.08
CA ARG A 62 12.99 -13.14 -5.06
C ARG A 62 13.91 -12.06 -5.65
N ASP A 63 14.89 -12.44 -6.48
CA ASP A 63 15.91 -11.53 -7.01
C ASP A 63 15.38 -10.53 -8.05
N MET A 64 14.18 -10.73 -8.57
CA MET A 64 13.55 -9.77 -9.47
C MET A 64 13.08 -8.49 -8.75
N PHE A 65 12.87 -8.54 -7.43
CA PHE A 65 12.42 -7.40 -6.63
C PHE A 65 13.61 -6.58 -6.14
N GLN A 66 13.69 -5.35 -6.59
CA GLN A 66 14.76 -4.41 -6.28
C GLN A 66 14.20 -3.17 -5.59
N SER A 67 15.06 -2.50 -4.80
CA SER A 67 14.76 -1.19 -4.23
C SER A 67 14.55 -0.15 -5.32
N GLY A 68 13.73 0.86 -5.04
CA GLY A 68 13.50 1.98 -5.93
C GLY A 68 13.04 3.21 -5.18
N GLU A 69 12.99 4.33 -5.88
CA GLU A 69 12.55 5.60 -5.33
C GLU A 69 11.16 5.96 -5.85
N ILE A 70 10.35 6.55 -4.99
CA ILE A 70 9.05 7.10 -5.32
C ILE A 70 8.92 8.52 -4.75
N ILE A 71 8.10 9.35 -5.40
CA ILE A 71 7.84 10.72 -4.99
C ILE A 71 6.36 10.83 -4.62
N TRP A 72 6.10 11.14 -3.36
CA TRP A 72 4.76 11.43 -2.87
C TRP A 72 4.38 12.86 -3.27
N CYS A 73 3.34 13.01 -4.09
CA CYS A 73 3.04 14.28 -4.73
C CYS A 73 1.62 14.79 -4.47
N SER A 74 0.72 13.96 -3.96
CA SER A 74 -0.68 14.35 -3.84
C SER A 74 -1.40 13.65 -2.70
N VAL A 75 -2.53 14.22 -2.32
CA VAL A 75 -3.53 13.66 -1.41
C VAL A 75 -4.79 13.38 -2.22
N GLY A 76 -5.37 12.21 -2.04
CA GLY A 76 -6.58 11.80 -2.75
C GLY A 76 -7.58 11.11 -1.84
N ALA A 77 -8.78 10.88 -2.35
CA ALA A 77 -9.81 10.13 -1.64
C ALA A 77 -10.46 9.09 -2.54
N PHE A 78 -10.70 7.90 -1.97
CA PHE A 78 -11.70 6.98 -2.49
C PHE A 78 -12.99 7.18 -1.70
N PHE A 79 -13.92 7.84 -2.33
CA PHE A 79 -15.20 8.13 -1.70
C PHE A 79 -16.01 6.85 -1.42
N PRO A 80 -16.79 6.84 -0.32
CA PRO A 80 -17.05 7.98 0.56
C PRO A 80 -16.06 8.13 1.75
N ASN A 81 -15.15 7.18 2.02
CA ASN A 81 -14.61 7.05 3.38
C ASN A 81 -13.12 6.68 3.50
N VAL A 82 -12.33 6.81 2.42
CA VAL A 82 -10.88 6.54 2.43
C VAL A 82 -10.09 7.77 1.99
N LEU A 83 -9.12 8.19 2.79
CA LEU A 83 -8.14 9.22 2.47
C LEU A 83 -6.76 8.58 2.28
N TYR A 84 -6.01 9.01 1.28
CA TYR A 84 -4.71 8.43 0.97
C TYR A 84 -3.70 9.46 0.46
N LEU A 85 -2.41 9.12 0.54
CA LEU A 85 -1.34 9.77 -0.23
C LEU A 85 -1.14 9.04 -1.55
N SER A 86 -0.92 9.80 -2.61
CA SER A 86 -0.59 9.26 -3.93
C SER A 86 0.82 9.65 -4.34
N PRO A 87 1.66 8.71 -4.75
CA PRO A 87 2.92 9.01 -5.40
C PRO A 87 2.73 9.30 -6.89
N VAL A 88 3.74 9.86 -7.51
CA VAL A 88 3.86 9.85 -8.97
C VAL A 88 3.97 8.39 -9.43
N LEU A 89 3.14 8.00 -10.39
CA LEU A 89 3.30 6.71 -11.07
C LEU A 89 4.53 6.81 -11.99
N ASN A 90 5.66 6.33 -11.49
CA ASN A 90 6.92 6.30 -12.22
C ASN A 90 7.19 4.90 -12.83
N THR A 91 8.25 4.80 -13.62
CA THR A 91 8.66 3.54 -14.27
C THR A 91 8.87 2.42 -13.25
N TYR A 92 9.48 2.71 -12.10
CA TYR A 92 9.70 1.71 -11.05
C TYR A 92 8.39 1.07 -10.56
N LEU A 93 7.39 1.88 -10.20
CA LEU A 93 6.09 1.40 -9.73
C LEU A 93 5.34 0.62 -10.81
N GLN A 94 5.41 1.11 -12.05
CA GLN A 94 4.76 0.45 -13.19
C GLN A 94 5.39 -0.91 -13.48
N GLU A 95 6.71 -0.99 -13.58
CA GLU A 95 7.43 -2.25 -13.80
C GLU A 95 7.21 -3.25 -12.66
N LEU A 96 7.22 -2.77 -11.40
CA LEU A 96 6.95 -3.62 -10.25
C LEU A 96 5.54 -4.21 -10.29
N SER A 97 4.53 -3.38 -10.63
CA SER A 97 3.15 -3.83 -10.78
C SER A 97 3.03 -4.89 -11.89
N GLU A 98 3.67 -4.67 -13.03
CA GLU A 98 3.67 -5.64 -14.14
C GLU A 98 4.38 -6.95 -13.80
N LYS A 99 5.53 -6.88 -13.12
CA LYS A 99 6.28 -8.06 -12.65
C LYS A 99 5.42 -8.90 -11.71
N VAL A 100 4.89 -8.28 -10.65
CA VAL A 100 4.02 -8.99 -9.70
C VAL A 100 2.80 -9.59 -10.40
N TYR A 101 2.16 -8.85 -11.30
CA TYR A 101 0.99 -9.34 -12.02
C TYR A 101 1.32 -10.55 -12.91
N LYS A 102 2.40 -10.49 -13.69
CA LYS A 102 2.84 -11.59 -14.57
C LYS A 102 3.17 -12.85 -13.76
N GLU A 103 3.84 -12.70 -12.62
CA GLU A 103 4.16 -13.83 -11.76
C GLU A 103 2.90 -14.46 -11.17
N LEU A 104 1.99 -13.67 -10.63
CA LEU A 104 0.75 -14.16 -10.05
C LEU A 104 -0.11 -14.94 -11.05
N LEU A 105 -0.12 -14.55 -12.34
CA LEU A 105 -0.88 -15.25 -13.39
C LEU A 105 -0.34 -16.65 -13.72
N LYS A 106 0.85 -17.04 -13.25
CA LYS A 106 1.36 -18.41 -13.38
C LYS A 106 0.62 -19.41 -12.50
N ILE A 107 -0.10 -18.94 -11.48
CA ILE A 107 -0.89 -19.75 -10.57
C ILE A 107 -2.35 -19.78 -11.07
N ALA A 108 -2.82 -20.95 -11.41
CA ALA A 108 -4.06 -21.13 -12.18
C ALA A 108 -5.33 -20.56 -11.51
N ASP A 109 -5.42 -20.57 -10.18
CA ASP A 109 -6.60 -20.13 -9.43
C ASP A 109 -6.49 -18.70 -8.89
N VAL A 110 -5.39 -17.98 -9.18
CA VAL A 110 -5.23 -16.59 -8.78
C VAL A 110 -6.19 -15.69 -9.55
N LYS A 111 -6.93 -14.86 -8.80
CA LYS A 111 -7.84 -13.85 -9.33
C LYS A 111 -7.41 -12.47 -8.86
N VAL A 112 -6.61 -11.78 -9.68
CA VAL A 112 -6.20 -10.40 -9.37
C VAL A 112 -7.38 -9.45 -9.50
N HIS A 113 -7.57 -8.64 -8.47
CA HIS A 113 -8.64 -7.63 -8.43
C HIS A 113 -8.45 -6.61 -9.55
N LYS A 114 -9.51 -6.29 -10.28
CA LYS A 114 -9.45 -5.42 -11.46
C LYS A 114 -8.74 -4.08 -11.23
N CYS A 115 -8.92 -3.50 -10.02
CA CYS A 115 -8.31 -2.22 -9.64
C CYS A 115 -6.80 -2.32 -9.33
N TYR A 116 -6.20 -3.51 -9.43
CA TYR A 116 -4.76 -3.77 -9.22
C TYR A 116 -4.10 -4.42 -10.44
N ARG A 117 -4.75 -4.36 -11.60
CA ARG A 117 -4.11 -4.75 -12.86
C ARG A 117 -3.19 -3.62 -13.33
N PRO A 118 -2.07 -3.93 -13.98
CA PRO A 118 -1.19 -2.92 -14.56
C PRO A 118 -1.96 -1.91 -15.41
N MET A 119 -1.60 -0.64 -15.35
CA MET A 119 -2.28 0.50 -16.01
C MET A 119 -3.74 0.75 -15.59
N GLN A 120 -4.28 0.00 -14.61
CA GLN A 120 -5.65 0.16 -14.11
C GLN A 120 -5.72 0.39 -12.60
N TRP A 121 -4.60 0.68 -11.97
CA TRP A 121 -4.48 0.91 -10.54
C TRP A 121 -4.05 2.33 -10.20
N VAL A 122 -4.42 2.76 -9.03
CA VAL A 122 -3.97 4.03 -8.45
C VAL A 122 -3.02 3.71 -7.30
N PRO A 123 -1.70 3.98 -7.43
CA PRO A 123 -0.77 3.76 -6.33
C PRO A 123 -1.11 4.70 -5.18
N HIS A 124 -1.25 4.14 -3.97
CA HIS A 124 -1.64 4.92 -2.81
C HIS A 124 -1.20 4.30 -1.49
N ALA A 125 -0.96 5.15 -0.49
CA ALA A 125 -0.85 4.74 0.91
C ALA A 125 -2.02 5.31 1.71
N THR A 126 -2.79 4.45 2.34
CA THR A 126 -3.98 4.84 3.11
C THR A 126 -3.59 5.59 4.38
N ILE A 127 -4.16 6.77 4.58
CA ILE A 127 -3.98 7.62 5.77
C ILE A 127 -5.18 7.55 6.70
N GLY A 128 -6.39 7.40 6.15
CA GLY A 128 -7.61 7.26 6.90
C GLY A 128 -8.60 6.33 6.20
N LYS A 129 -9.31 5.52 6.97
CA LYS A 129 -10.29 4.56 6.46
C LYS A 129 -11.52 4.53 7.36
N LYS A 130 -12.70 4.28 6.77
CA LYS A 130 -14.00 4.33 7.42
C LYS A 130 -14.32 5.72 8.02
N LEU A 131 -13.83 6.77 7.36
CA LEU A 131 -14.08 8.14 7.77
C LEU A 131 -15.53 8.53 7.50
N SER A 132 -16.19 9.20 8.46
CA SER A 132 -17.42 9.93 8.20
C SER A 132 -17.15 11.15 7.30
N LYS A 133 -18.19 11.84 6.88
CA LYS A 133 -18.03 13.07 6.07
C LYS A 133 -17.26 14.15 6.81
N GLU A 134 -17.56 14.35 8.06
CA GLU A 134 -16.92 15.34 8.94
C GLU A 134 -15.46 14.96 9.24
N GLU A 135 -15.20 13.67 9.49
CA GLU A 135 -13.84 13.15 9.68
C GLU A 135 -13.00 13.28 8.40
N MET A 136 -13.59 13.05 7.23
CA MET A 136 -12.92 13.25 5.94
C MET A 136 -12.49 14.69 5.74
N LEU A 137 -13.37 15.66 6.02
CA LEU A 137 -13.04 17.09 5.93
C LEU A 137 -11.91 17.46 6.90
N ALA A 138 -12.00 16.99 8.15
CA ALA A 138 -10.96 17.24 9.14
C ALA A 138 -9.60 16.59 8.76
N ALA A 139 -9.63 15.40 8.18
CA ALA A 139 -8.44 14.71 7.70
C ALA A 139 -7.78 15.44 6.52
N PHE A 140 -8.56 15.98 5.58
CA PHE A 140 -8.03 16.83 4.51
C PHE A 140 -7.38 18.11 5.06
N GLN A 141 -7.96 18.75 6.07
CA GLN A 141 -7.37 19.92 6.71
C GLN A 141 -6.01 19.60 7.34
N VAL A 142 -5.87 18.46 8.03
CA VAL A 142 -4.58 18.01 8.58
C VAL A 142 -3.53 17.89 7.49
N LEU A 143 -3.89 17.26 6.36
CA LEU A 143 -2.92 17.07 5.27
C LEU A 143 -2.64 18.38 4.51
N GLN A 144 -3.62 19.28 4.38
CA GLN A 144 -3.40 20.62 3.82
C GLN A 144 -2.38 21.43 4.65
N GLU A 145 -2.42 21.29 5.96
CA GLU A 145 -1.50 21.98 6.88
C GLU A 145 -0.09 21.38 6.90
N GLN A 146 0.05 20.07 6.67
CA GLN A 146 1.27 19.33 6.97
C GLN A 146 1.92 18.64 5.76
N PHE A 147 1.15 18.34 4.72
CA PHE A 147 1.67 17.63 3.57
C PHE A 147 2.51 18.55 2.69
N GLY A 148 3.67 18.07 2.31
CA GLY A 148 4.50 18.63 1.24
C GLY A 148 5.08 17.48 0.42
N VAL A 149 5.44 17.73 -0.82
CA VAL A 149 6.07 16.75 -1.71
C VAL A 149 7.36 16.21 -1.08
N PHE A 150 7.55 14.89 -1.12
CA PHE A 150 8.77 14.26 -0.60
C PHE A 150 9.09 12.95 -1.34
N SER A 151 10.38 12.63 -1.38
CA SER A 151 10.88 11.35 -1.90
C SER A 151 10.97 10.32 -0.78
N SER A 152 10.82 9.05 -1.16
CA SER A 152 11.02 7.91 -0.28
C SER A 152 11.69 6.76 -1.01
N ARG A 153 12.41 5.93 -0.26
CA ARG A 153 13.00 4.71 -0.75
C ARG A 153 12.15 3.50 -0.35
N VAL A 154 11.89 2.64 -1.30
CA VAL A 154 11.27 1.34 -1.05
C VAL A 154 12.34 0.39 -0.56
N VAL A 155 12.18 -0.16 0.64
CA VAL A 155 13.19 -1.01 1.30
C VAL A 155 12.73 -2.44 1.53
N ARG A 156 11.46 -2.71 1.30
CA ARG A 156 10.90 -4.05 1.53
C ARG A 156 9.67 -4.26 0.65
N ILE A 157 9.49 -5.49 0.17
CA ILE A 157 8.25 -6.00 -0.41
C ILE A 157 7.76 -7.16 0.46
N GLY A 158 6.45 -7.29 0.61
CA GLY A 158 5.84 -8.37 1.40
C GLY A 158 4.56 -8.89 0.78
N PHE A 159 4.28 -10.16 1.06
CA PHE A 159 3.04 -10.84 0.75
C PHE A 159 2.31 -11.14 2.06
N ALA A 160 1.07 -10.72 2.16
CA ALA A 160 0.29 -10.82 3.39
C ALA A 160 -1.17 -11.22 3.11
N LYS A 161 -1.75 -11.93 4.08
CA LYS A 161 -3.18 -12.19 4.18
C LYS A 161 -3.87 -11.05 4.92
N THR A 162 -5.11 -10.75 4.55
CA THR A 162 -5.93 -9.77 5.26
C THR A 162 -7.03 -10.47 6.07
N ASN A 163 -7.41 -9.87 7.22
CA ASN A 163 -8.50 -10.31 8.07
C ASN A 163 -8.37 -11.73 8.66
N PRO A 164 -7.48 -11.93 9.64
CA PRO A 164 -6.57 -10.97 10.22
C PRO A 164 -5.38 -10.65 9.31
N TYR A 165 -4.65 -9.57 9.59
CA TYR A 165 -3.39 -9.28 8.90
C TYR A 165 -2.32 -10.28 9.37
N GLU A 166 -1.71 -10.96 8.39
CA GLU A 166 -0.63 -11.94 8.62
C GLU A 166 0.38 -11.83 7.47
N GLU A 167 1.63 -11.50 7.79
CA GLU A 167 2.71 -11.47 6.80
C GLU A 167 3.21 -12.89 6.55
N LEU A 168 3.07 -13.36 5.32
CA LEU A 168 3.39 -14.73 4.92
C LEU A 168 4.78 -14.85 4.30
N TRP A 169 5.22 -13.80 3.63
CA TRP A 169 6.53 -13.74 3.00
C TRP A 169 7.01 -12.28 2.90
N LYS A 170 8.33 -12.09 2.93
CA LYS A 170 8.94 -10.78 2.74
C LYS A 170 10.35 -10.87 2.17
N LYS A 171 10.73 -9.79 1.47
CA LYS A 171 12.10 -9.51 1.06
C LYS A 171 12.48 -8.09 1.47
N VAL A 172 13.62 -7.94 2.16
CA VAL A 172 14.31 -6.66 2.38
C VAL A 172 15.18 -6.39 1.16
N MET A 173 15.20 -5.15 0.70
CA MET A 173 15.86 -4.71 -0.55
C MET A 173 16.92 -3.65 -0.27
#